data_a983621f25ce5d2ae4df61c61347f3a5
#
_entry.id   a983621f25ce5d2ae4df61c61347f3a5
#
_cell.length_a   1.000
_cell.length_b   1.000
_cell.length_c   1.000
_cell.angle_alpha   90.00
_cell.angle_beta   90.00
_cell.angle_gamma   90.00
#
_symmetry.space_group_name_H-M   'P 1'
#
loop_
_entity.id
_entity.type
_entity.pdbx_description
1 polymer ?
#
loop_
_entity_poly.entity_id
_entity_poly.type
_entity_poly.pdbx_seq_one_letter_code
_entity_poly.pdbx_strand_id
1 'polypeptide(L)'
;MKMSLADDKRLLVEIASLYYEQGLKQEEIAQRVKISRSLVSKYLVRSREEGIVEIIIHDDLASPFHALEEKLAAAYELEEVICIESAGRGLQNKLLGITAAKYLSRVIKPWDTISVSAGTTVHEAAANFPKQSQMTNVRFVPLVGGMGMEHITIQSNKVCELFASRCGGHAVELHAPITVDNPEAKEVFMQQSFIKNVFDEGEAATIALVGIGGIPIYSTLTDAYLADQVNINSEYSQERIAGDICYNFIDHSGQLADCSWNKRVLAIDLERLKNIPRRIAVSGGKEKVEGIRAALKGKLVNVLITDEKTARELVDK
;
A
#
# COMPACT_ATOMS: atom_id res chain seq x y z
N MET A 1 30.46 28.29 41.05
CA MET A 1 29.41 27.98 42.03
C MET A 1 28.52 26.92 41.39
N LYS A 2 28.45 25.69 41.94
CA LYS A 2 27.53 24.67 41.46
C LYS A 2 26.12 25.08 41.85
N MET A 3 25.23 25.34 40.89
CA MET A 3 23.79 25.53 41.15
C MET A 3 23.24 24.30 41.90
N SER A 4 22.34 24.55 42.89
CA SER A 4 21.67 23.42 43.53
C SER A 4 20.72 22.73 42.56
N LEU A 5 20.42 21.45 42.76
CA LEU A 5 19.46 20.71 41.94
C LEU A 5 18.06 21.39 41.89
N ALA A 6 17.67 22.08 42.98
CA ALA A 6 16.41 22.80 43.04
C ALA A 6 16.44 24.09 42.19
N ASP A 7 17.57 24.80 42.17
CA ASP A 7 17.74 26.01 41.35
C ASP A 7 17.79 25.65 39.85
N ASP A 8 18.40 24.52 39.51
CA ASP A 8 18.46 24.02 38.14
C ASP A 8 17.07 23.65 37.59
N LYS A 9 16.25 22.98 38.42
CA LYS A 9 14.87 22.64 38.05
C LYS A 9 13.97 23.86 37.91
N ARG A 10 14.17 24.86 38.76
CA ARG A 10 13.42 26.14 38.73
C ARG A 10 13.74 26.93 37.46
N LEU A 11 15.01 27.01 37.09
CA LEU A 11 15.46 27.64 35.85
C LEU A 11 14.92 26.90 34.61
N LEU A 12 14.85 25.59 34.66
CA LEU A 12 14.33 24.76 33.59
C LEU A 12 12.83 25.03 33.36
N VAL A 13 12.01 25.13 34.40
CA VAL A 13 10.60 25.51 34.33
C VAL A 13 10.44 26.95 33.80
N GLU A 14 11.26 27.89 34.27
CA GLU A 14 11.20 29.30 33.82
C GLU A 14 11.51 29.42 32.35
N ILE A 15 12.56 28.77 31.85
CA ILE A 15 12.92 28.77 30.41
C ILE A 15 11.82 28.14 29.56
N ALA A 16 11.22 27.04 30.02
CA ALA A 16 10.14 26.37 29.34
C ALA A 16 8.89 27.28 29.25
N SER A 17 8.48 27.94 30.34
CA SER A 17 7.35 28.89 30.35
C SER A 17 7.60 30.07 29.42
N LEU A 18 8.81 30.67 29.47
CA LEU A 18 9.14 31.80 28.59
C LEU A 18 9.06 31.40 27.09
N TYR A 19 9.43 30.19 26.76
CA TYR A 19 9.44 29.71 25.35
C TYR A 19 8.04 29.27 24.90
N TYR A 20 7.41 28.34 25.65
CA TYR A 20 6.18 27.67 25.20
C TYR A 20 4.90 28.45 25.51
N GLU A 21 4.87 29.22 26.63
CA GLU A 21 3.67 29.99 27.03
C GLU A 21 3.76 31.45 26.58
N GLN A 22 4.95 32.08 26.70
CA GLN A 22 5.11 33.49 26.36
C GLN A 22 5.65 33.72 24.93
N GLY A 23 6.05 32.65 24.20
CA GLY A 23 6.46 32.73 22.81
C GLY A 23 7.78 33.46 22.53
N LEU A 24 8.64 33.66 23.56
CA LEU A 24 9.91 34.35 23.39
C LEU A 24 10.90 33.52 22.58
N LYS A 25 11.74 34.18 21.76
CA LYS A 25 12.83 33.52 21.05
C LYS A 25 13.94 33.10 22.00
N GLN A 26 14.69 32.05 21.63
CA GLN A 26 15.80 31.54 22.45
C GLN A 26 16.87 32.60 22.76
N GLU A 27 17.09 33.58 21.88
CA GLU A 27 17.99 34.70 22.07
C GLU A 27 17.51 35.65 23.16
N GLU A 28 16.21 35.96 23.15
CA GLU A 28 15.58 36.84 24.14
C GLU A 28 15.59 36.20 25.53
N ILE A 29 15.31 34.89 25.58
CA ILE A 29 15.39 34.11 26.82
C ILE A 29 16.83 34.11 27.36
N ALA A 30 17.80 33.85 26.48
CA ALA A 30 19.23 33.84 26.84
C ALA A 30 19.68 35.15 27.50
N GLN A 31 19.26 36.29 26.96
CA GLN A 31 19.53 37.62 27.52
C GLN A 31 18.83 37.81 28.86
N ARG A 32 17.56 37.40 28.98
CA ARG A 32 16.73 37.60 30.18
C ARG A 32 17.24 36.78 31.36
N VAL A 33 17.56 35.50 31.13
CA VAL A 33 18.07 34.61 32.20
C VAL A 33 19.60 34.59 32.31
N LYS A 34 20.31 35.43 31.51
CA LYS A 34 21.78 35.64 31.53
C LYS A 34 22.59 34.36 31.32
N ILE A 35 22.17 33.52 30.39
CA ILE A 35 22.87 32.29 29.93
C ILE A 35 23.07 32.31 28.43
N SER A 36 23.84 31.35 27.88
CA SER A 36 24.02 31.25 26.43
C SER A 36 22.79 30.68 25.75
N ARG A 37 22.55 31.08 24.48
CA ARG A 37 21.48 30.51 23.64
C ARG A 37 21.57 28.98 23.53
N SER A 38 22.80 28.46 23.41
CA SER A 38 23.02 27.01 23.36
C SER A 38 22.59 26.29 24.63
N LEU A 39 22.70 26.96 25.78
CA LEU A 39 22.25 26.42 27.05
C LEU A 39 20.73 26.49 27.18
N VAL A 40 20.06 27.54 26.67
CA VAL A 40 18.60 27.61 26.56
C VAL A 40 18.07 26.45 25.75
N SER A 41 18.66 26.15 24.57
CA SER A 41 18.27 25.01 23.73
C SER A 41 18.38 23.68 24.51
N LYS A 42 19.45 23.46 25.27
CA LYS A 42 19.61 22.25 26.09
C LYS A 42 18.55 22.14 27.19
N TYR A 43 18.20 23.25 27.84
CA TYR A 43 17.15 23.27 28.85
C TYR A 43 15.77 22.97 28.26
N LEU A 44 15.47 23.46 27.06
CA LEU A 44 14.22 23.14 26.35
C LEU A 44 14.12 21.65 25.95
N VAL A 45 15.21 21.03 25.53
CA VAL A 45 15.25 19.58 25.28
C VAL A 45 15.00 18.81 26.57
N ARG A 46 15.75 19.15 27.63
CA ARG A 46 15.66 18.51 28.93
C ARG A 46 14.28 18.68 29.61
N SER A 47 13.61 19.84 29.40
CA SER A 47 12.25 20.05 29.92
C SER A 47 11.22 19.07 29.36
N ARG A 48 11.43 18.61 28.11
CA ARG A 48 10.60 17.56 27.50
C ARG A 48 11.01 16.16 28.01
N GLU A 49 12.30 15.90 28.11
CA GLU A 49 12.82 14.61 28.62
C GLU A 49 12.41 14.35 30.08
N GLU A 50 12.36 15.41 30.92
CA GLU A 50 11.94 15.33 32.33
C GLU A 50 10.42 15.44 32.52
N GLY A 51 9.62 15.52 31.42
CA GLY A 51 8.16 15.60 31.48
C GLY A 51 7.62 16.94 32.08
N ILE A 52 8.44 18.01 32.15
CA ILE A 52 8.01 19.36 32.58
C ILE A 52 7.18 20.02 31.47
N VAL A 53 7.50 19.70 30.20
CA VAL A 53 6.75 20.14 29.03
C VAL A 53 6.25 18.90 28.30
N GLU A 54 4.96 18.83 28.11
CA GLU A 54 4.28 17.87 27.24
C GLU A 54 3.75 18.62 26.02
N ILE A 55 4.11 18.17 24.81
CA ILE A 55 3.62 18.75 23.57
C ILE A 55 2.57 17.80 23.00
N ILE A 56 1.32 18.24 22.99
CA ILE A 56 0.21 17.51 22.37
C ILE A 56 -0.11 18.20 21.07
N ILE A 57 0.04 17.48 19.96
CA ILE A 57 -0.39 17.94 18.64
C ILE A 57 -1.83 17.49 18.46
N HIS A 58 -2.76 18.42 18.50
CA HIS A 58 -4.15 18.15 18.16
C HIS A 58 -4.27 18.27 16.63
N ASP A 59 -4.35 17.14 15.95
CA ASP A 59 -4.62 17.07 14.52
C ASP A 59 -6.08 16.68 14.33
N ASP A 60 -6.94 17.68 14.24
CA ASP A 60 -8.38 17.49 13.97
C ASP A 60 -8.66 16.93 12.57
N LEU A 61 -7.62 16.83 11.73
CA LEU A 61 -7.64 16.21 10.40
C LEU A 61 -7.03 14.80 10.40
N ALA A 62 -6.48 14.35 11.51
CA ALA A 62 -5.92 13.01 11.63
C ALA A 62 -7.00 11.95 11.38
N SER A 63 -6.63 10.91 10.67
CA SER A 63 -7.48 9.73 10.54
C SER A 63 -7.90 9.24 11.94
N PRO A 64 -9.17 8.89 12.17
CA PRO A 64 -9.60 8.29 13.43
C PRO A 64 -8.84 6.98 13.75
N PHE A 65 -8.11 6.45 12.77
CA PHE A 65 -7.31 5.24 12.88
C PHE A 65 -5.80 5.49 12.91
N HIS A 66 -5.35 6.75 13.06
CA HIS A 66 -3.93 7.13 12.95
C HIS A 66 -2.99 6.26 13.82
N ALA A 67 -3.33 6.05 15.09
CA ALA A 67 -2.53 5.20 15.97
C ALA A 67 -2.45 3.72 15.50
N LEU A 68 -3.50 3.21 14.84
CA LEU A 68 -3.52 1.88 14.25
C LEU A 68 -2.69 1.83 12.96
N GLU A 69 -2.77 2.88 12.14
CA GLU A 69 -1.99 3.06 10.92
C GLU A 69 -0.49 3.08 11.22
N GLU A 70 -0.06 3.89 12.21
CA GLU A 70 1.34 3.95 12.66
C GLU A 70 1.84 2.61 13.20
N LYS A 71 1.02 1.95 14.05
CA LYS A 71 1.38 0.64 14.62
C LYS A 71 1.56 -0.41 13.53
N LEU A 72 0.68 -0.43 12.52
CA LEU A 72 0.76 -1.37 11.41
C LEU A 72 1.93 -1.04 10.49
N ALA A 73 2.16 0.24 10.19
CA ALA A 73 3.30 0.68 9.41
C ALA A 73 4.64 0.27 10.06
N ALA A 74 4.77 0.47 11.36
CA ALA A 74 5.96 0.07 12.12
C ALA A 74 6.14 -1.46 12.15
N ALA A 75 5.05 -2.23 12.33
CA ALA A 75 5.11 -3.69 12.43
C ALA A 75 5.61 -4.38 11.14
N TYR A 76 5.32 -3.80 9.98
CA TYR A 76 5.67 -4.37 8.66
C TYR A 76 6.63 -3.49 7.83
N GLU A 77 7.19 -2.44 8.42
CA GLU A 77 8.11 -1.51 7.75
C GLU A 77 7.49 -0.87 6.49
N LEU A 78 6.20 -0.48 6.59
CA LEU A 78 5.50 0.17 5.48
C LEU A 78 5.78 1.68 5.46
N GLU A 79 5.80 2.26 4.25
CA GLU A 79 5.93 3.70 4.06
C GLU A 79 4.67 4.45 4.53
N GLU A 80 3.50 3.88 4.26
CA GLU A 80 2.22 4.51 4.59
C GLU A 80 1.13 3.44 4.74
N VAL A 81 0.26 3.61 5.73
CA VAL A 81 -0.96 2.82 5.90
C VAL A 81 -2.14 3.79 5.95
N ILE A 82 -3.24 3.44 5.29
CA ILE A 82 -4.48 4.19 5.32
C ILE A 82 -5.61 3.23 5.69
N CYS A 83 -6.27 3.50 6.80
CA CYS A 83 -7.41 2.72 7.27
C CYS A 83 -8.72 3.46 7.00
N ILE A 84 -9.72 2.71 6.56
CA ILE A 84 -11.10 3.18 6.48
C ILE A 84 -11.96 2.45 7.51
N GLU A 85 -13.12 3.00 7.82
CA GLU A 85 -14.13 2.30 8.60
C GLU A 85 -14.59 1.04 7.88
N SER A 86 -14.72 -0.07 8.63
CA SER A 86 -15.16 -1.35 8.07
C SER A 86 -16.64 -1.32 7.68
N ALA A 87 -16.96 -1.85 6.53
CA ALA A 87 -18.31 -1.88 5.98
C ALA A 87 -18.70 -3.28 5.47
N GLY A 88 -19.95 -3.47 5.04
CA GLY A 88 -20.34 -4.71 4.34
C GLY A 88 -19.57 -4.87 3.01
N ARG A 89 -19.32 -6.12 2.58
CA ARG A 89 -18.39 -6.49 1.50
C ARG A 89 -18.47 -5.63 0.23
N GLY A 90 -19.65 -5.40 -0.33
CA GLY A 90 -19.81 -4.59 -1.54
C GLY A 90 -19.47 -3.12 -1.33
N LEU A 91 -19.91 -2.54 -0.23
CA LEU A 91 -19.59 -1.16 0.16
C LEU A 91 -18.13 -1.01 0.52
N GLN A 92 -17.56 -2.01 1.20
CA GLN A 92 -16.15 -2.08 1.57
C GLN A 92 -15.22 -1.90 0.35
N ASN A 93 -15.41 -2.70 -0.70
CA ASN A 93 -14.59 -2.62 -1.92
C ASN A 93 -14.68 -1.22 -2.56
N LYS A 94 -15.88 -0.63 -2.57
CA LYS A 94 -16.10 0.72 -3.11
C LYS A 94 -15.39 1.78 -2.27
N LEU A 95 -15.50 1.74 -0.94
CA LEU A 95 -14.84 2.71 -0.05
C LEU A 95 -13.31 2.60 -0.12
N LEU A 96 -12.77 1.38 -0.14
CA LEU A 96 -11.34 1.13 -0.37
C LEU A 96 -10.90 1.69 -1.72
N GLY A 97 -11.67 1.44 -2.79
CA GLY A 97 -11.39 1.98 -4.12
C GLY A 97 -11.40 3.50 -4.16
N ILE A 98 -12.39 4.16 -3.55
CA ILE A 98 -12.44 5.64 -3.44
C ILE A 98 -11.20 6.18 -2.72
N THR A 99 -10.80 5.53 -1.62
CA THR A 99 -9.63 5.93 -0.85
C THR A 99 -8.35 5.73 -1.66
N ALA A 100 -8.21 4.60 -2.36
CA ALA A 100 -7.08 4.35 -3.26
C ALA A 100 -7.02 5.36 -4.42
N ALA A 101 -8.16 5.74 -5.00
CA ALA A 101 -8.24 6.76 -6.03
C ALA A 101 -7.75 8.13 -5.53
N LYS A 102 -8.18 8.56 -4.33
CA LYS A 102 -7.72 9.79 -3.69
C LYS A 102 -6.22 9.75 -3.41
N TYR A 103 -5.74 8.63 -2.86
CA TYR A 103 -4.33 8.44 -2.57
C TYR A 103 -3.48 8.52 -3.84
N LEU A 104 -3.84 7.72 -4.86
CA LEU A 104 -3.12 7.71 -6.13
C LEU A 104 -3.10 9.09 -6.78
N SER A 105 -4.23 9.83 -6.77
CA SER A 105 -4.28 11.19 -7.34
C SER A 105 -3.40 12.20 -6.61
N ARG A 106 -3.08 11.95 -5.33
CA ARG A 106 -2.17 12.78 -4.53
C ARG A 106 -0.69 12.50 -4.84
N VAL A 107 -0.35 11.25 -5.13
CA VAL A 107 1.06 10.82 -5.26
C VAL A 107 1.56 10.76 -6.69
N ILE A 108 0.66 10.64 -7.67
CA ILE A 108 0.98 10.57 -9.09
C ILE A 108 1.61 11.88 -9.58
N LYS A 109 2.65 11.78 -10.40
CA LYS A 109 3.36 12.89 -10.98
C LYS A 109 3.31 12.83 -12.51
N PRO A 110 3.51 13.97 -13.22
CA PRO A 110 3.72 13.94 -14.66
C PRO A 110 4.83 12.96 -15.04
N TRP A 111 4.63 12.19 -16.12
CA TRP A 111 5.54 11.17 -16.63
C TRP A 111 5.64 9.89 -15.81
N ASP A 112 4.83 9.71 -14.77
CA ASP A 112 4.78 8.44 -14.06
C ASP A 112 4.22 7.32 -14.98
N THR A 113 4.78 6.15 -14.82
CA THR A 113 4.19 4.90 -15.29
C THR A 113 3.60 4.17 -14.08
N ILE A 114 2.32 3.84 -14.18
CA ILE A 114 1.58 3.14 -13.12
C ILE A 114 1.23 1.74 -13.61
N SER A 115 1.79 0.74 -12.96
CA SER A 115 1.43 -0.66 -13.19
C SER A 115 0.17 -1.01 -12.42
N VAL A 116 -0.77 -1.70 -13.07
CA VAL A 116 -2.09 -1.95 -12.50
C VAL A 116 -2.45 -3.43 -12.60
N SER A 117 -2.83 -4.02 -11.46
CA SER A 117 -3.40 -5.38 -11.48
C SER A 117 -4.89 -5.35 -11.87
N ALA A 118 -5.46 -6.53 -12.04
CA ALA A 118 -6.91 -6.70 -12.14
C ALA A 118 -7.55 -6.79 -10.74
N GLY A 119 -8.86 -6.77 -10.68
CA GLY A 119 -9.63 -7.02 -9.46
C GLY A 119 -10.67 -5.96 -9.13
N THR A 120 -11.67 -6.37 -8.35
CA THR A 120 -12.85 -5.53 -8.03
C THR A 120 -12.48 -4.23 -7.35
N THR A 121 -11.60 -4.27 -6.33
CA THR A 121 -11.22 -3.08 -5.57
C THR A 121 -10.35 -2.13 -6.39
N VAL A 122 -9.48 -2.68 -7.26
CA VAL A 122 -8.65 -1.88 -8.19
C VAL A 122 -9.52 -1.23 -9.26
N HIS A 123 -10.53 -1.95 -9.76
CA HIS A 123 -11.54 -1.38 -10.66
C HIS A 123 -12.31 -0.21 -9.98
N GLU A 124 -12.73 -0.38 -8.72
CA GLU A 124 -13.38 0.70 -7.96
C GLU A 124 -12.46 1.92 -7.80
N ALA A 125 -11.14 1.73 -7.65
CA ALA A 125 -10.20 2.82 -7.65
C ALA A 125 -10.19 3.57 -9.00
N ALA A 126 -10.16 2.85 -10.11
CA ALA A 126 -10.22 3.45 -11.44
C ALA A 126 -11.56 4.16 -11.67
N ALA A 127 -12.68 3.54 -11.30
CA ALA A 127 -14.02 4.08 -11.46
C ALA A 127 -14.27 5.37 -10.66
N ASN A 128 -13.57 5.55 -9.54
CA ASN A 128 -13.68 6.72 -8.67
C ASN A 128 -12.46 7.66 -8.77
N PHE A 129 -11.52 7.40 -9.69
CA PHE A 129 -10.38 8.29 -9.89
C PHE A 129 -10.85 9.69 -10.33
N PRO A 130 -10.36 10.78 -9.72
CA PRO A 130 -10.78 12.13 -10.10
C PRO A 130 -10.54 12.42 -11.58
N LYS A 131 -11.50 13.08 -12.22
CA LYS A 131 -11.30 13.56 -13.59
C LYS A 131 -10.29 14.70 -13.58
N GLN A 132 -9.11 14.46 -14.13
CA GLN A 132 -8.02 15.43 -14.21
C GLN A 132 -7.53 15.48 -15.67
N SER A 133 -7.84 16.52 -16.41
CA SER A 133 -7.47 16.66 -17.84
C SER A 133 -6.01 17.02 -18.10
N GLN A 134 -5.15 17.08 -17.07
CA GLN A 134 -3.79 17.64 -17.18
C GLN A 134 -2.65 16.61 -17.09
N MET A 135 -2.96 15.31 -16.95
CA MET A 135 -1.93 14.27 -16.80
C MET A 135 -1.69 13.49 -18.11
N THR A 136 -1.55 14.20 -19.21
CA THR A 136 -1.44 13.62 -20.56
C THR A 136 -0.22 12.72 -20.77
N ASN A 137 0.80 12.82 -19.91
CA ASN A 137 2.04 12.05 -20.04
C ASN A 137 2.13 10.86 -19.06
N VAL A 138 1.05 10.56 -18.35
CA VAL A 138 0.97 9.41 -17.44
C VAL A 138 0.57 8.16 -18.23
N ARG A 139 1.19 7.04 -17.91
CA ARG A 139 0.94 5.75 -18.56
C ARG A 139 0.42 4.73 -17.55
N PHE A 140 -0.57 3.95 -17.96
CA PHE A 140 -1.11 2.83 -17.17
C PHE A 140 -0.80 1.52 -17.88
N VAL A 141 -0.14 0.60 -17.20
CA VAL A 141 0.40 -0.64 -17.76
C VAL A 141 -0.18 -1.83 -17.00
N PRO A 142 -0.77 -2.82 -17.67
CA PRO A 142 -1.32 -4.00 -17.01
C PRO A 142 -0.22 -4.93 -16.50
N LEU A 143 -0.43 -5.49 -15.30
CA LEU A 143 0.48 -6.45 -14.65
C LEU A 143 0.10 -7.91 -14.88
N VAL A 144 -1.06 -8.17 -15.46
CA VAL A 144 -1.61 -9.52 -15.62
C VAL A 144 -2.37 -9.66 -16.93
N GLY A 145 -2.36 -10.84 -17.51
CA GLY A 145 -3.10 -11.18 -18.71
C GLY A 145 -4.62 -11.12 -18.55
N GLY A 146 -5.35 -11.17 -19.65
CA GLY A 146 -6.80 -11.05 -19.70
C GLY A 146 -7.53 -12.33 -19.30
N MET A 147 -8.68 -12.21 -18.63
CA MET A 147 -9.53 -13.30 -18.15
C MET A 147 -10.58 -13.78 -19.17
N GLY A 148 -10.41 -13.51 -20.44
CA GLY A 148 -11.39 -13.89 -21.45
C GLY A 148 -12.70 -13.07 -21.35
N MET A 149 -13.85 -13.71 -21.56
CA MET A 149 -15.16 -13.03 -21.54
C MET A 149 -15.74 -12.84 -20.15
N GLU A 150 -15.22 -13.53 -19.17
CA GLU A 150 -15.67 -13.39 -17.78
C GLU A 150 -14.99 -12.20 -17.11
N HIS A 151 -15.73 -11.56 -16.19
CA HIS A 151 -15.22 -10.45 -15.38
C HIS A 151 -14.56 -9.31 -16.18
N ILE A 152 -15.05 -9.01 -17.39
CA ILE A 152 -14.45 -8.04 -18.34
C ILE A 152 -14.14 -6.69 -17.68
N THR A 153 -15.01 -6.19 -16.80
CA THR A 153 -14.88 -4.88 -16.18
C THR A 153 -13.70 -4.76 -15.22
N ILE A 154 -13.30 -5.87 -14.59
CA ILE A 154 -12.22 -5.89 -13.60
C ILE A 154 -10.85 -6.34 -14.18
N GLN A 155 -10.78 -6.62 -15.47
CA GLN A 155 -9.54 -7.00 -16.15
C GLN A 155 -8.55 -5.83 -16.18
N SER A 156 -7.26 -6.13 -16.06
CA SER A 156 -6.19 -5.12 -15.98
C SER A 156 -6.18 -4.15 -17.17
N ASN A 157 -6.39 -4.61 -18.41
CA ASN A 157 -6.49 -3.73 -19.58
C ASN A 157 -7.65 -2.71 -19.44
N LYS A 158 -8.84 -3.18 -19.01
CA LYS A 158 -10.01 -2.31 -18.81
C LYS A 158 -9.82 -1.33 -17.66
N VAL A 159 -9.15 -1.76 -16.60
CA VAL A 159 -8.82 -0.89 -15.47
C VAL A 159 -7.81 0.19 -15.88
N CYS A 160 -6.78 -0.17 -16.66
CA CYS A 160 -5.82 0.78 -17.23
C CYS A 160 -6.51 1.81 -18.16
N GLU A 161 -7.38 1.35 -19.06
CA GLU A 161 -8.17 2.21 -19.95
C GLU A 161 -9.02 3.20 -19.15
N LEU A 162 -9.67 2.72 -18.08
CA LEU A 162 -10.54 3.54 -17.24
C LEU A 162 -9.74 4.62 -16.50
N PHE A 163 -8.58 4.29 -15.92
CA PHE A 163 -7.68 5.28 -15.32
C PHE A 163 -7.23 6.33 -16.36
N ALA A 164 -6.73 5.87 -17.50
CA ALA A 164 -6.24 6.75 -18.56
C ALA A 164 -7.33 7.71 -19.05
N SER A 165 -8.56 7.23 -19.27
CA SER A 165 -9.69 8.05 -19.69
C SER A 165 -10.07 9.13 -18.68
N ARG A 166 -9.82 8.89 -17.38
CA ARG A 166 -10.15 9.85 -16.32
C ARG A 166 -9.07 10.93 -16.11
N CYS A 167 -7.81 10.59 -16.29
CA CYS A 167 -6.72 11.54 -16.09
C CYS A 167 -6.19 12.18 -17.38
N GLY A 168 -6.66 11.72 -18.54
CA GLY A 168 -6.14 12.16 -19.85
C GLY A 168 -4.80 11.55 -20.21
N GLY A 169 -4.41 10.46 -19.53
CA GLY A 169 -3.19 9.69 -19.78
C GLY A 169 -3.34 8.64 -20.88
N HIS A 170 -2.42 7.71 -20.93
CA HIS A 170 -2.40 6.61 -21.89
C HIS A 170 -2.49 5.26 -21.20
N ALA A 171 -3.28 4.35 -21.76
CA ALA A 171 -3.26 2.94 -21.38
C ALA A 171 -2.43 2.13 -22.36
N VAL A 172 -1.64 1.20 -21.83
CA VAL A 172 -0.98 0.15 -22.61
C VAL A 172 -1.87 -1.09 -22.58
N GLU A 173 -1.92 -1.86 -23.66
CA GLU A 173 -2.69 -3.09 -23.72
C GLU A 173 -1.77 -4.31 -23.71
N LEU A 174 -2.07 -5.29 -22.87
CA LEU A 174 -1.43 -6.59 -22.82
C LEU A 174 -2.31 -7.61 -23.56
N HIS A 175 -1.91 -8.01 -24.75
CA HIS A 175 -2.60 -9.02 -25.55
C HIS A 175 -2.12 -10.43 -25.22
N ALA A 176 -2.31 -10.84 -23.98
CA ALA A 176 -2.01 -12.17 -23.50
C ALA A 176 -3.15 -12.70 -22.61
N PRO A 177 -3.43 -14.01 -22.62
CA PRO A 177 -4.39 -14.60 -21.67
C PRO A 177 -3.78 -14.58 -20.25
N ILE A 178 -4.65 -14.69 -19.25
CA ILE A 178 -4.20 -14.79 -17.83
C ILE A 178 -3.45 -16.10 -17.58
N THR A 179 -3.84 -17.17 -18.24
CA THR A 179 -3.26 -18.51 -18.08
C THR A 179 -3.20 -19.24 -19.40
N VAL A 180 -2.32 -20.22 -19.48
CA VAL A 180 -2.14 -21.14 -20.61
C VAL A 180 -2.21 -22.58 -20.12
N ASP A 181 -2.24 -23.55 -21.06
CA ASP A 181 -2.47 -24.96 -20.74
C ASP A 181 -1.28 -25.62 -20.03
N ASN A 182 -0.05 -25.19 -20.31
CA ASN A 182 1.16 -25.77 -19.74
C ASN A 182 2.28 -24.72 -19.60
N PRO A 183 3.34 -25.02 -18.82
CA PRO A 183 4.47 -24.11 -18.61
C PRO A 183 5.23 -23.76 -19.88
N GLU A 184 5.35 -24.70 -20.83
CA GLU A 184 6.05 -24.48 -22.09
C GLU A 184 5.35 -23.42 -22.94
N ALA A 185 4.01 -23.43 -22.95
CA ALA A 185 3.23 -22.38 -23.61
C ALA A 185 3.45 -21.01 -22.94
N LYS A 186 3.56 -20.96 -21.60
CA LYS A 186 3.91 -19.72 -20.89
C LYS A 186 5.25 -19.16 -21.36
N GLU A 187 6.28 -20.00 -21.48
CA GLU A 187 7.60 -19.57 -21.96
C GLU A 187 7.52 -18.99 -23.37
N VAL A 188 6.78 -19.65 -24.28
CA VAL A 188 6.58 -19.16 -25.65
C VAL A 188 5.90 -17.79 -25.65
N PHE A 189 4.85 -17.59 -24.85
CA PHE A 189 4.17 -16.28 -24.74
C PHE A 189 5.10 -15.21 -24.17
N MET A 190 5.82 -15.50 -23.10
CA MET A 190 6.71 -14.54 -22.44
C MET A 190 7.92 -14.13 -23.30
N GLN A 191 8.28 -14.93 -24.31
CA GLN A 191 9.33 -14.59 -25.28
C GLN A 191 8.83 -13.71 -26.43
N GLN A 192 7.51 -13.57 -26.64
CA GLN A 192 6.98 -12.67 -27.67
C GLN A 192 7.31 -11.21 -27.32
N SER A 193 7.99 -10.51 -28.23
CA SER A 193 8.49 -9.16 -27.95
C SER A 193 7.40 -8.18 -27.53
N PHE A 194 6.21 -8.24 -28.13
CA PHE A 194 5.11 -7.35 -27.79
C PHE A 194 4.54 -7.64 -26.39
N ILE A 195 4.57 -8.86 -25.88
CA ILE A 195 4.16 -9.22 -24.51
C ILE A 195 5.27 -8.84 -23.53
N LYS A 196 6.51 -9.25 -23.85
CA LYS A 196 7.69 -8.97 -23.03
C LYS A 196 7.85 -7.46 -22.78
N ASN A 197 7.71 -6.63 -23.82
CA ASN A 197 7.85 -5.17 -23.70
C ASN A 197 6.82 -4.57 -22.74
N VAL A 198 5.59 -5.09 -22.69
CA VAL A 198 4.57 -4.61 -21.74
C VAL A 198 4.94 -4.98 -20.31
N PHE A 199 5.40 -6.21 -20.06
CA PHE A 199 5.86 -6.59 -18.73
C PHE A 199 7.12 -5.81 -18.34
N ASP A 200 8.10 -5.65 -19.23
CA ASP A 200 9.31 -4.86 -18.96
C ASP A 200 8.96 -3.39 -18.63
N GLU A 201 7.97 -2.78 -19.32
CA GLU A 201 7.47 -1.43 -18.99
C GLU A 201 6.75 -1.42 -17.63
N GLY A 202 5.93 -2.44 -17.35
CA GLY A 202 5.23 -2.57 -16.06
C GLY A 202 6.18 -2.74 -14.88
N GLU A 203 7.28 -3.46 -15.07
CA GLU A 203 8.34 -3.66 -14.06
C GLU A 203 9.19 -2.40 -13.83
N ALA A 204 9.35 -1.57 -14.85
CA ALA A 204 10.04 -0.28 -14.77
C ALA A 204 9.14 0.86 -14.27
N ALA A 205 7.90 0.58 -13.88
CA ALA A 205 6.95 1.57 -13.39
C ALA A 205 7.43 2.25 -12.10
N THR A 206 6.98 3.48 -11.87
CA THR A 206 7.25 4.24 -10.64
C THR A 206 6.28 3.88 -9.51
N ILE A 207 5.07 3.43 -9.90
CA ILE A 207 3.99 3.05 -8.98
C ILE A 207 3.37 1.74 -9.46
N ALA A 208 3.10 0.83 -8.53
CA ALA A 208 2.21 -0.31 -8.74
C ALA A 208 0.94 -0.15 -7.89
N LEU A 209 -0.22 -0.39 -8.46
CA LEU A 209 -1.50 -0.47 -7.77
C LEU A 209 -2.05 -1.88 -7.89
N VAL A 210 -2.14 -2.59 -6.78
CA VAL A 210 -2.49 -4.00 -6.75
C VAL A 210 -3.59 -4.31 -5.73
N GLY A 211 -4.39 -5.32 -6.04
CA GLY A 211 -5.25 -5.99 -5.06
C GLY A 211 -4.52 -7.17 -4.43
N ILE A 212 -4.96 -7.56 -3.24
CA ILE A 212 -4.55 -8.82 -2.62
C ILE A 212 -5.81 -9.65 -2.41
N GLY A 213 -5.80 -10.88 -2.88
CA GLY A 213 -6.84 -11.87 -2.68
C GLY A 213 -6.64 -12.69 -1.39
N GLY A 214 -7.68 -13.40 -1.00
CA GLY A 214 -7.62 -14.37 0.10
C GLY A 214 -7.16 -15.76 -0.36
N ILE A 215 -7.37 -16.74 0.50
CA ILE A 215 -7.11 -18.15 0.17
C ILE A 215 -7.92 -18.57 -1.07
N PRO A 216 -7.46 -19.60 -1.80
CA PRO A 216 -8.04 -19.95 -3.11
C PRO A 216 -9.57 -20.09 -3.12
N ILE A 217 -10.17 -20.68 -2.11
CA ILE A 217 -11.63 -20.87 -2.03
C ILE A 217 -12.45 -19.57 -2.06
N TYR A 218 -11.83 -18.42 -1.78
CA TYR A 218 -12.47 -17.10 -1.81
C TYR A 218 -11.94 -16.20 -2.92
N SER A 219 -11.07 -16.72 -3.79
CA SER A 219 -10.50 -15.97 -4.89
C SER A 219 -11.44 -15.91 -6.09
N THR A 220 -11.65 -14.74 -6.68
CA THR A 220 -12.36 -14.57 -7.95
C THR A 220 -11.75 -15.40 -9.08
N LEU A 221 -10.44 -15.64 -8.98
CA LEU A 221 -9.68 -16.47 -9.90
C LEU A 221 -10.10 -17.94 -9.81
N THR A 222 -10.39 -18.40 -8.60
CA THR A 222 -10.86 -19.77 -8.37
C THR A 222 -12.23 -19.99 -9.00
N ASP A 223 -13.15 -19.05 -8.82
CA ASP A 223 -14.48 -19.15 -9.42
C ASP A 223 -14.41 -19.25 -10.94
N ALA A 224 -13.48 -18.53 -11.57
CA ALA A 224 -13.35 -18.49 -13.03
C ALA A 224 -12.58 -19.68 -13.63
N TYR A 225 -11.57 -20.22 -12.93
CA TYR A 225 -10.61 -21.16 -13.52
C TYR A 225 -10.31 -22.40 -12.70
N LEU A 226 -10.60 -22.43 -11.42
CA LEU A 226 -10.15 -23.47 -10.49
C LEU A 226 -11.26 -24.08 -9.64
N ALA A 227 -12.54 -23.75 -9.89
CA ALA A 227 -13.69 -24.19 -9.07
C ALA A 227 -13.70 -25.70 -8.81
N ASP A 228 -13.42 -26.50 -9.86
CA ASP A 228 -13.39 -27.96 -9.78
C ASP A 228 -12.11 -28.52 -9.12
N GLN A 229 -11.06 -27.73 -8.99
CA GLN A 229 -9.72 -28.18 -8.56
C GLN A 229 -9.41 -27.83 -7.09
N VAL A 230 -9.88 -26.68 -6.62
CA VAL A 230 -9.50 -26.14 -5.30
C VAL A 230 -9.95 -27.03 -4.14
N ASN A 231 -11.10 -27.70 -4.28
CA ASN A 231 -11.63 -28.57 -3.22
C ASN A 231 -11.05 -30.00 -3.27
N ILE A 232 -10.37 -30.39 -4.33
CA ILE A 232 -9.93 -31.76 -4.57
C ILE A 232 -8.39 -31.85 -4.52
N ASN A 233 -7.69 -30.78 -4.93
CA ASN A 233 -6.24 -30.79 -5.06
C ASN A 233 -5.56 -30.10 -3.87
N SER A 234 -4.76 -30.86 -3.11
CA SER A 234 -4.06 -30.39 -1.91
C SER A 234 -3.03 -29.27 -2.19
N GLU A 235 -2.62 -29.06 -3.45
CA GLU A 235 -1.71 -27.96 -3.78
C GLU A 235 -2.36 -26.59 -3.59
N TYR A 236 -3.70 -26.50 -3.58
CA TYR A 236 -4.46 -25.27 -3.35
C TYR A 236 -4.97 -25.13 -1.91
N SER A 237 -4.50 -25.97 -0.98
CA SER A 237 -4.94 -25.89 0.41
C SER A 237 -4.49 -24.59 1.09
N GLN A 238 -5.30 -24.14 2.05
CA GLN A 238 -4.98 -22.96 2.85
C GLN A 238 -3.72 -23.10 3.72
N GLU A 239 -3.22 -24.34 3.92
CA GLU A 239 -1.96 -24.59 4.61
C GLU A 239 -0.75 -24.20 3.73
N ARG A 240 -0.91 -24.24 2.42
CA ARG A 240 0.14 -23.95 1.44
C ARG A 240 0.01 -22.57 0.83
N ILE A 241 -1.21 -22.05 0.69
CA ILE A 241 -1.52 -20.77 0.03
C ILE A 241 -2.22 -19.85 1.01
N ALA A 242 -1.62 -18.70 1.27
CA ALA A 242 -2.18 -17.65 2.12
C ALA A 242 -3.12 -16.71 1.37
N GLY A 243 -2.87 -16.49 0.07
CA GLY A 243 -3.64 -15.60 -0.79
C GLY A 243 -3.03 -15.46 -2.17
N ASP A 244 -3.45 -14.41 -2.90
CA ASP A 244 -2.86 -14.08 -4.19
C ASP A 244 -2.58 -12.57 -4.32
N ILE A 245 -1.58 -12.24 -5.13
CA ILE A 245 -1.27 -10.89 -5.59
C ILE A 245 -0.95 -10.93 -7.08
N CYS A 246 -1.56 -10.03 -7.85
CA CYS A 246 -1.47 -10.09 -9.32
C CYS A 246 -1.75 -11.49 -9.87
N TYR A 247 -2.72 -12.21 -9.27
CA TYR A 247 -3.08 -13.59 -9.59
C TYR A 247 -1.96 -14.63 -9.43
N ASN A 248 -0.83 -14.27 -8.83
CA ASN A 248 0.14 -15.24 -8.34
C ASN A 248 -0.26 -15.67 -6.93
N PHE A 249 -0.45 -16.95 -6.70
CA PHE A 249 -0.64 -17.49 -5.36
C PHE A 249 0.65 -17.39 -4.55
N ILE A 250 0.53 -16.93 -3.32
CA ILE A 250 1.64 -16.77 -2.38
C ILE A 250 1.45 -17.66 -1.14
N ASP A 251 2.55 -18.15 -0.62
CA ASP A 251 2.59 -18.87 0.64
C ASP A 251 2.54 -17.90 1.84
N HIS A 252 2.53 -18.43 3.06
CA HIS A 252 2.47 -17.65 4.30
C HIS A 252 3.71 -16.77 4.58
N SER A 253 4.78 -16.96 3.81
CA SER A 253 5.97 -16.10 3.85
C SER A 253 5.96 -15.00 2.77
N GLY A 254 4.96 -15.03 1.89
CA GLY A 254 4.83 -14.10 0.76
C GLY A 254 5.70 -14.48 -0.44
N GLN A 255 6.20 -15.72 -0.48
CA GLN A 255 6.90 -16.26 -1.65
C GLN A 255 5.89 -16.89 -2.62
N LEU A 256 6.30 -17.06 -3.87
CA LEU A 256 5.48 -17.72 -4.88
C LEU A 256 5.20 -19.17 -4.45
N ALA A 257 3.92 -19.53 -4.29
CA ALA A 257 3.53 -20.88 -3.91
C ALA A 257 3.82 -21.88 -5.03
N ASP A 258 4.34 -23.07 -4.69
CA ASP A 258 4.55 -24.14 -5.68
C ASP A 258 3.22 -24.84 -5.96
N CYS A 259 2.56 -24.38 -7.02
CA CYS A 259 1.32 -24.96 -7.53
C CYS A 259 1.28 -24.88 -9.06
N SER A 260 0.42 -25.70 -9.68
CA SER A 260 0.31 -25.79 -11.14
C SER A 260 -0.19 -24.49 -11.78
N TRP A 261 -1.00 -23.72 -11.07
CA TRP A 261 -1.47 -22.40 -11.53
C TRP A 261 -0.29 -21.44 -11.75
N ASN A 262 0.58 -21.26 -10.76
CA ASN A 262 1.70 -20.32 -10.85
C ASN A 262 2.69 -20.64 -11.98
N LYS A 263 2.76 -21.92 -12.36
CA LYS A 263 3.57 -22.37 -13.51
C LYS A 263 2.99 -21.96 -14.87
N ARG A 264 1.70 -21.53 -14.91
CA ARG A 264 0.96 -21.25 -16.14
C ARG A 264 0.39 -19.83 -16.23
N VAL A 265 0.34 -19.08 -15.13
CA VAL A 265 -0.20 -17.71 -15.11
C VAL A 265 0.74 -16.75 -15.83
N LEU A 266 0.18 -15.86 -16.67
CA LEU A 266 0.91 -14.76 -17.30
C LEU A 266 0.68 -13.49 -16.52
N ALA A 267 1.58 -13.22 -15.59
CA ALA A 267 1.56 -12.09 -14.68
C ALA A 267 2.99 -11.62 -14.41
N ILE A 268 3.11 -10.43 -13.84
CA ILE A 268 4.41 -9.91 -13.36
C ILE A 268 5.08 -10.90 -12.42
N ASP A 269 6.39 -11.00 -12.51
CA ASP A 269 7.22 -11.71 -11.54
C ASP A 269 7.21 -10.97 -10.20
N LEU A 270 7.00 -11.70 -9.08
CA LEU A 270 6.89 -11.08 -7.75
C LEU A 270 8.20 -10.44 -7.28
N GLU A 271 9.35 -11.00 -7.66
CA GLU A 271 10.64 -10.38 -7.31
C GLU A 271 10.86 -9.08 -8.08
N ARG A 272 10.36 -8.99 -9.33
CA ARG A 272 10.39 -7.76 -10.10
C ARG A 272 9.38 -6.74 -9.60
N LEU A 273 8.20 -7.19 -9.12
CA LEU A 273 7.24 -6.31 -8.45
C LEU A 273 7.89 -5.56 -7.28
N LYS A 274 8.74 -6.24 -6.48
CA LYS A 274 9.45 -5.63 -5.34
C LYS A 274 10.37 -4.47 -5.72
N ASN A 275 10.84 -4.42 -6.97
CA ASN A 275 11.72 -3.36 -7.46
C ASN A 275 10.97 -2.06 -7.80
N ILE A 276 9.65 -2.09 -7.94
CA ILE A 276 8.84 -0.88 -8.17
C ILE A 276 8.87 -0.01 -6.91
N PRO A 277 9.28 1.26 -7.00
CA PRO A 277 9.51 2.09 -5.82
C PRO A 277 8.29 2.19 -4.90
N ARG A 278 7.11 2.46 -5.44
CA ARG A 278 5.87 2.56 -4.67
C ARG A 278 4.88 1.48 -5.07
N ARG A 279 4.60 0.58 -4.15
CA ARG A 279 3.72 -0.58 -4.35
C ARG A 279 2.53 -0.47 -3.41
N ILE A 280 1.40 -0.04 -3.96
CA ILE A 280 0.17 0.26 -3.23
C ILE A 280 -0.73 -0.96 -3.28
N ALA A 281 -0.96 -1.60 -2.14
CA ALA A 281 -2.00 -2.60 -2.00
C ALA A 281 -3.32 -1.94 -1.58
N VAL A 282 -4.41 -2.32 -2.25
CA VAL A 282 -5.77 -1.94 -1.85
C VAL A 282 -6.59 -3.20 -1.59
N SER A 283 -6.72 -3.56 -0.32
CA SER A 283 -7.36 -4.82 0.07
C SER A 283 -7.85 -4.77 1.52
N GLY A 284 -8.95 -5.44 1.80
CA GLY A 284 -9.52 -5.57 3.14
C GLY A 284 -10.61 -6.63 3.17
N GLY A 285 -11.00 -7.02 4.38
CA GLY A 285 -11.95 -8.08 4.66
C GLY A 285 -11.30 -9.28 5.32
N LYS A 286 -12.04 -9.91 6.23
CA LYS A 286 -11.56 -11.02 7.06
C LYS A 286 -10.96 -12.17 6.25
N GLU A 287 -11.55 -12.48 5.10
CA GLU A 287 -11.12 -13.56 4.21
C GLU A 287 -9.77 -13.28 3.53
N LYS A 288 -9.27 -12.04 3.60
CA LYS A 288 -8.02 -11.61 2.96
C LYS A 288 -6.87 -11.36 3.95
N VAL A 289 -7.14 -11.43 5.25
CA VAL A 289 -6.14 -11.12 6.30
C VAL A 289 -4.85 -11.91 6.12
N GLU A 290 -4.94 -13.22 5.89
CA GLU A 290 -3.75 -14.08 5.74
C GLU A 290 -2.99 -13.75 4.43
N GLY A 291 -3.69 -13.48 3.33
CA GLY A 291 -3.07 -13.04 2.08
C GLY A 291 -2.36 -11.69 2.23
N ILE A 292 -3.01 -10.73 2.91
CA ILE A 292 -2.40 -9.42 3.19
C ILE A 292 -1.18 -9.60 4.08
N ARG A 293 -1.29 -10.37 5.16
CA ARG A 293 -0.18 -10.68 6.07
C ARG A 293 1.02 -11.29 5.34
N ALA A 294 0.77 -12.25 4.46
CA ALA A 294 1.79 -12.89 3.64
C ALA A 294 2.48 -11.89 2.69
N ALA A 295 1.69 -11.07 1.98
CA ALA A 295 2.23 -10.05 1.09
C ALA A 295 3.09 -9.02 1.82
N LEU A 296 2.71 -8.63 3.06
CA LEU A 296 3.47 -7.72 3.91
C LEU A 296 4.78 -8.36 4.39
N LYS A 297 4.74 -9.61 4.88
CA LYS A 297 5.95 -10.37 5.27
C LYS A 297 6.93 -10.54 4.12
N GLY A 298 6.41 -10.83 2.92
CA GLY A 298 7.20 -10.95 1.70
C GLY A 298 7.70 -9.61 1.15
N LYS A 299 7.35 -8.48 1.77
CA LYS A 299 7.68 -7.11 1.31
C LYS A 299 7.24 -6.85 -0.15
N LEU A 300 6.15 -7.48 -0.57
CA LEU A 300 5.59 -7.33 -1.91
C LEU A 300 4.99 -5.95 -2.13
N VAL A 301 4.58 -5.28 -1.06
CA VAL A 301 4.00 -3.93 -1.06
C VAL A 301 4.61 -3.08 0.05
N ASN A 302 4.61 -1.77 -0.11
CA ASN A 302 5.11 -0.80 0.88
C ASN A 302 4.10 0.28 1.27
N VAL A 303 2.92 0.28 0.63
CA VAL A 303 1.77 1.09 1.04
C VAL A 303 0.55 0.18 1.12
N LEU A 304 -0.21 0.28 2.21
CA LEU A 304 -1.43 -0.50 2.41
C LEU A 304 -2.64 0.41 2.63
N ILE A 305 -3.68 0.21 1.82
CA ILE A 305 -5.00 0.80 2.01
C ILE A 305 -5.94 -0.32 2.40
N THR A 306 -6.47 -0.27 3.63
CA THR A 306 -7.27 -1.37 4.19
C THR A 306 -8.38 -0.84 5.09
N ASP A 307 -9.18 -1.74 5.66
CA ASP A 307 -10.20 -1.41 6.66
C ASP A 307 -9.70 -1.65 8.08
N GLU A 308 -10.36 -0.99 9.04
CA GLU A 308 -10.01 -1.03 10.46
C GLU A 308 -9.95 -2.46 11.03
N LYS A 309 -10.93 -3.30 10.73
CA LYS A 309 -10.98 -4.67 11.28
C LYS A 309 -9.83 -5.51 10.74
N THR A 310 -9.58 -5.42 9.45
CA THR A 310 -8.41 -6.06 8.82
C THR A 310 -7.11 -5.56 9.45
N ALA A 311 -6.96 -4.24 9.63
CA ALA A 311 -5.77 -3.66 10.23
C ALA A 311 -5.53 -4.15 11.67
N ARG A 312 -6.59 -4.25 12.50
CA ARG A 312 -6.49 -4.80 13.86
C ARG A 312 -6.01 -6.25 13.86
N GLU A 313 -6.62 -7.11 13.02
CA GLU A 313 -6.21 -8.51 12.92
C GLU A 313 -4.77 -8.70 12.42
N LEU A 314 -4.25 -7.76 11.63
CA LEU A 314 -2.85 -7.78 11.17
C LEU A 314 -1.86 -7.41 12.29
N VAL A 315 -2.25 -6.54 13.21
CA VAL A 315 -1.40 -6.08 14.32
C VAL A 315 -1.42 -7.05 15.51
N ASP A 316 -2.54 -7.72 15.78
CA ASP A 316 -2.75 -8.52 16.99
C ASP A 316 -2.10 -9.92 16.93
N LYS A 317 -1.48 -10.31 15.82
CA LYS A 317 -0.76 -11.58 15.61
C LYS A 317 0.68 -11.35 15.12
#